data_b5504221fc890b5af978af78d0364974
#
_entry.id   b5504221fc890b5af978af78d0364974
#
_cell.length_a   1.000
_cell.length_b   1.000
_cell.length_c   1.000
_cell.angle_alpha   90.00
_cell.angle_beta   90.00
_cell.angle_gamma   90.00
#
_symmetry.space_group_name_H-M   'P 1'
#
loop_
_entity.id
_entity.type
_entity.pdbx_description
1 polymer ?
#
loop_
_entity_poly.entity_id
_entity_poly.type
_entity_poly.pdbx_seq_one_letter_code
_entity_poly.pdbx_strand_id
1 'polypeptide(L)'
;MSDFLKDIIKETGNEYASLVSDGASGDVTDFIDTGSYIFNALLGGSIHRGLPANKITAIAGESATGKTFFVLGMCKNFLDQNPDGGVIFFESESAVTKDIIEERDIDSSRMVIMPVTTVQEFRHQALQVLDKYIAQDPADRKPLLLVLDSLGMLSTTKEIEDTQAGKETKDMTRAQIVKAAFRVLTLKLGKAKVPLVITNPVSYTHLRAHETEAY
;
A
#
# COMPACT_ATOMS: atom_id res chain seq x y z
N MET A 1 -25.08 0.96 -29.43
CA MET A 1 -24.54 -0.21 -28.68
C MET A 1 -23.93 0.19 -27.33
N SER A 2 -23.34 1.39 -27.18
CA SER A 2 -22.80 1.88 -25.88
C SER A 2 -23.88 2.12 -24.81
N ASP A 3 -25.09 2.55 -25.19
CA ASP A 3 -26.16 2.87 -24.24
C ASP A 3 -26.66 1.63 -23.51
N PHE A 4 -26.82 0.52 -24.21
CA PHE A 4 -27.24 -0.76 -23.63
C PHE A 4 -26.28 -1.23 -22.51
N LEU A 5 -24.95 -1.14 -22.73
CA LEU A 5 -23.97 -1.54 -21.72
C LEU A 5 -23.93 -0.56 -20.54
N LYS A 6 -24.14 0.72 -20.78
CA LYS A 6 -24.25 1.73 -19.70
C LYS A 6 -25.47 1.50 -18.82
N ASP A 7 -26.59 1.11 -19.42
CA ASP A 7 -27.82 0.79 -18.68
C ASP A 7 -27.59 -0.46 -17.79
N ILE A 8 -26.93 -1.49 -18.31
CA ILE A 8 -26.57 -2.69 -17.51
C ILE A 8 -25.66 -2.30 -16.32
N ILE A 9 -24.63 -1.48 -16.55
CA ILE A 9 -23.75 -1.02 -15.47
C ILE A 9 -24.55 -0.29 -14.40
N LYS A 10 -25.47 0.57 -14.78
CA LYS A 10 -26.32 1.33 -13.87
C LYS A 10 -27.27 0.42 -13.08
N GLU A 11 -27.89 -0.55 -13.75
CA GLU A 11 -28.82 -1.49 -13.11
C GLU A 11 -28.14 -2.45 -12.14
N THR A 12 -26.89 -2.87 -12.44
CA THR A 12 -26.14 -3.75 -11.53
C THR A 12 -25.69 -3.07 -10.24
N GLY A 13 -25.67 -1.73 -10.19
CA GLY A 13 -25.18 -0.98 -9.06
C GLY A 13 -23.69 -1.23 -8.74
N ASN A 14 -22.95 -1.84 -9.67
CA ASN A 14 -21.53 -2.12 -9.48
C ASN A 14 -20.72 -0.85 -9.71
N GLU A 15 -20.30 -0.22 -8.63
CA GLU A 15 -19.53 1.03 -8.64
C GLU A 15 -18.13 0.90 -9.27
N TYR A 16 -17.64 -0.32 -9.50
CA TYR A 16 -16.35 -0.60 -10.16
C TYR A 16 -16.48 -0.92 -11.64
N ALA A 17 -17.70 -1.04 -12.16
CA ALA A 17 -17.93 -1.32 -13.57
C ALA A 17 -17.73 -0.08 -14.42
N SER A 18 -17.03 -0.23 -15.54
CA SER A 18 -16.83 0.82 -16.55
C SER A 18 -16.78 0.20 -17.94
N LEU A 19 -17.07 1.00 -18.97
CA LEU A 19 -16.74 0.61 -20.33
C LEU A 19 -15.21 0.68 -20.52
N VAL A 20 -14.63 -0.31 -21.17
CA VAL A 20 -13.17 -0.32 -21.44
C VAL A 20 -12.74 0.90 -22.28
N SER A 21 -13.63 1.42 -23.14
CA SER A 21 -13.39 2.67 -23.88
C SER A 21 -13.24 3.90 -22.97
N ASP A 22 -13.84 3.87 -21.79
CA ASP A 22 -13.80 4.98 -20.82
C ASP A 22 -12.65 4.81 -19.82
N GLY A 23 -11.82 3.76 -20.00
CA GLY A 23 -10.74 3.34 -19.12
C GLY A 23 -11.19 2.31 -18.10
N ALA A 24 -10.28 1.47 -17.69
CA ALA A 24 -10.49 0.47 -16.64
C ALA A 24 -9.78 0.88 -15.35
N SER A 25 -10.33 0.51 -14.20
CA SER A 25 -9.71 0.76 -12.88
C SER A 25 -8.31 0.13 -12.73
N GLY A 26 -8.00 -0.83 -13.59
CA GLY A 26 -6.69 -1.48 -13.68
C GLY A 26 -5.64 -0.71 -14.51
N ASP A 27 -6.05 0.29 -15.28
CA ASP A 27 -5.13 1.04 -16.13
C ASP A 27 -4.21 1.91 -15.29
N VAL A 28 -2.93 1.90 -15.62
CA VAL A 28 -1.92 2.77 -14.99
C VAL A 28 -1.73 3.98 -15.89
N THR A 29 -2.30 5.10 -15.49
CA THR A 29 -2.18 6.37 -16.21
C THR A 29 -1.08 7.25 -15.66
N ASP A 30 -0.80 7.12 -14.35
CA ASP A 30 0.08 7.99 -13.62
C ASP A 30 1.14 7.20 -12.85
N PHE A 31 2.31 7.79 -12.67
CA PHE A 31 3.44 7.21 -11.96
C PHE A 31 4.00 8.22 -10.97
N ILE A 32 4.49 7.73 -9.84
CA ILE A 32 5.18 8.52 -8.82
C ILE A 32 6.66 8.22 -8.92
N ASP A 33 7.46 9.23 -9.16
CA ASP A 33 8.92 9.11 -9.16
C ASP A 33 9.41 8.70 -7.77
N THR A 34 10.21 7.65 -7.71
CA THR A 34 10.76 7.12 -6.45
C THR A 34 11.98 7.89 -5.94
N GLY A 35 12.51 8.84 -6.72
CA GLY A 35 13.79 9.47 -6.47
C GLY A 35 15.00 8.63 -6.90
N SER A 36 14.79 7.45 -7.48
CA SER A 36 15.84 6.57 -7.97
C SER A 36 15.57 6.12 -9.40
N TYR A 37 16.43 6.47 -10.33
CA TYR A 37 16.33 6.06 -11.74
C TYR A 37 16.25 4.54 -11.92
N ILE A 38 17.00 3.78 -11.09
CA ILE A 38 17.00 2.32 -11.14
C ILE A 38 15.62 1.78 -10.74
N PHE A 39 15.07 2.24 -9.62
CA PHE A 39 13.76 1.78 -9.16
C PHE A 39 12.64 2.28 -10.07
N ASN A 40 12.74 3.47 -10.62
CA ASN A 40 11.81 3.97 -11.62
C ASN A 40 11.77 3.03 -12.84
N ALA A 41 12.93 2.65 -13.36
CA ALA A 41 13.02 1.72 -14.49
C ALA A 41 12.47 0.33 -14.15
N LEU A 42 12.77 -0.20 -12.96
CA LEU A 42 12.28 -1.50 -12.51
C LEU A 42 10.77 -1.54 -12.31
N LEU A 43 10.17 -0.49 -11.76
CA LEU A 43 8.76 -0.45 -11.42
C LEU A 43 7.87 0.03 -12.58
N GLY A 44 8.32 1.02 -13.31
CA GLY A 44 7.54 1.68 -14.35
C GLY A 44 8.00 1.41 -15.79
N GLY A 45 9.10 0.66 -15.97
CA GLY A 45 9.67 0.38 -17.30
C GLY A 45 10.41 1.58 -17.92
N SER A 46 10.62 2.67 -17.18
CA SER A 46 11.35 3.87 -17.63
C SER A 46 11.95 4.60 -16.43
N ILE A 47 13.12 5.18 -16.59
CA ILE A 47 13.79 5.99 -15.56
C ILE A 47 12.98 7.21 -15.12
N HIS A 48 11.97 7.61 -15.90
CA HIS A 48 11.10 8.76 -15.65
C HIS A 48 9.70 8.37 -15.14
N ARG A 49 9.45 7.07 -14.83
CA ARG A 49 8.15 6.63 -14.32
C ARG A 49 8.21 6.39 -12.82
N GLY A 50 8.31 5.18 -12.36
CA GLY A 50 8.37 4.84 -10.93
C GLY A 50 7.17 4.04 -10.45
N LEU A 51 6.63 4.37 -9.28
CA LEU A 51 5.48 3.67 -8.69
C LEU A 51 4.21 3.88 -9.51
N PRO A 52 3.53 2.81 -9.92
CA PRO A 52 2.19 2.94 -10.49
C PRO A 52 1.20 3.55 -9.47
N ALA A 53 0.53 4.64 -9.84
CA ALA A 53 -0.29 5.45 -8.92
C ALA A 53 -1.57 4.76 -8.42
N ASN A 54 -1.90 3.57 -8.94
CA ASN A 54 -3.11 2.83 -8.54
C ASN A 54 -2.83 1.37 -8.18
N LYS A 55 -1.59 1.04 -7.81
CA LYS A 55 -1.17 -0.33 -7.51
C LYS A 55 -0.59 -0.45 -6.10
N ILE A 56 -0.49 -1.70 -5.67
CA ILE A 56 0.26 -2.08 -4.48
C ILE A 56 1.66 -2.48 -4.93
N THR A 57 2.67 -1.84 -4.38
CA THR A 57 4.07 -2.18 -4.62
C THR A 57 4.68 -2.71 -3.32
N ALA A 58 5.22 -3.93 -3.36
CA ALA A 58 5.88 -4.53 -2.21
C ALA A 58 7.41 -4.48 -2.38
N ILE A 59 8.09 -4.00 -1.34
CA ILE A 59 9.55 -3.98 -1.22
C ILE A 59 9.93 -5.04 -0.19
N ALA A 60 10.48 -6.15 -0.68
CA ALA A 60 10.90 -7.26 0.15
C ALA A 60 12.43 -7.29 0.27
N GLY A 61 12.94 -7.69 1.42
CA GLY A 61 14.38 -7.81 1.66
C GLY A 61 14.65 -8.15 3.12
N GLU A 62 15.88 -8.56 3.42
CA GLU A 62 16.29 -8.88 4.79
C GLU A 62 16.10 -7.70 5.75
N SER A 63 16.05 -8.01 7.04
CA SER A 63 16.05 -6.98 8.08
C SER A 63 17.31 -6.11 7.96
N ALA A 64 17.19 -4.83 8.33
CA ALA A 64 18.28 -3.85 8.30
C ALA A 64 18.90 -3.57 6.91
N THR A 65 18.23 -3.91 5.80
CA THR A 65 18.70 -3.59 4.43
C THR A 65 18.28 -2.20 3.94
N GLY A 66 17.69 -1.37 4.80
CA GLY A 66 17.33 0.00 4.47
C GLY A 66 15.97 0.18 3.80
N LYS A 67 15.05 -0.80 3.90
CA LYS A 67 13.69 -0.70 3.29
C LYS A 67 12.93 0.54 3.76
N THR A 68 12.84 0.75 5.08
CA THR A 68 12.22 1.95 5.68
C THR A 68 12.85 3.23 5.16
N PHE A 69 14.18 3.25 5.09
CA PHE A 69 14.95 4.37 4.60
C PHE A 69 14.60 4.74 3.16
N PHE A 70 14.48 3.72 2.33
CA PHE A 70 14.12 3.88 0.93
C PHE A 70 12.68 4.37 0.75
N VAL A 71 11.75 3.83 1.53
CA VAL A 71 10.34 4.25 1.50
C VAL A 71 10.17 5.68 2.01
N LEU A 72 10.90 6.11 3.04
CA LEU A 72 10.91 7.51 3.48
C LEU A 72 11.44 8.45 2.38
N GLY A 73 12.45 8.03 1.61
CA GLY A 73 12.90 8.75 0.43
C GLY A 73 11.82 8.89 -0.64
N MET A 74 11.00 7.85 -0.87
CA MET A 74 9.83 7.92 -1.75
C MET A 74 8.77 8.90 -1.22
N CYS A 75 8.50 8.90 0.10
CA CYS A 75 7.58 9.84 0.73
C CYS A 75 8.03 11.28 0.51
N LYS A 76 9.32 11.57 0.73
CA LYS A 76 9.89 12.91 0.47
C LYS A 76 9.65 13.32 -0.97
N ASN A 77 10.09 12.48 -1.91
CA ASN A 77 9.99 12.78 -3.33
C ASN A 77 8.54 12.97 -3.78
N PHE A 78 7.61 12.16 -3.27
CA PHE A 78 6.18 12.33 -3.50
C PHE A 78 5.66 13.69 -3.00
N LEU A 79 6.02 14.09 -1.79
CA LEU A 79 5.60 15.38 -1.21
C LEU A 79 6.22 16.57 -1.94
N ASP A 80 7.47 16.46 -2.40
CA ASP A 80 8.14 17.51 -3.18
C ASP A 80 7.46 17.72 -4.54
N GLN A 81 7.02 16.64 -5.20
CA GLN A 81 6.33 16.72 -6.49
C GLN A 81 4.85 17.10 -6.37
N ASN A 82 4.25 16.92 -5.21
CA ASN A 82 2.84 17.17 -4.96
C ASN A 82 2.69 18.14 -3.77
N PRO A 83 2.74 19.47 -4.00
CA PRO A 83 2.69 20.46 -2.92
C PRO A 83 1.46 20.37 -2.03
N ASP A 84 0.32 19.95 -2.58
CA ASP A 84 -0.95 19.73 -1.86
C ASP A 84 -1.16 18.27 -1.42
N GLY A 85 -0.19 17.40 -1.71
CA GLY A 85 -0.27 15.97 -1.42
C GLY A 85 -0.02 15.65 0.05
N GLY A 86 -0.47 14.45 0.47
CA GLY A 86 -0.25 13.93 1.81
C GLY A 86 0.18 12.48 1.81
N VAL A 87 0.83 12.05 2.89
CA VAL A 87 1.26 10.68 3.13
C VAL A 87 0.57 10.15 4.38
N ILE A 88 0.00 8.95 4.29
CA ILE A 88 -0.43 8.18 5.46
C ILE A 88 0.49 6.97 5.59
N PHE A 89 1.22 6.93 6.68
CA PHE A 89 2.25 5.94 6.97
C PHE A 89 1.77 5.04 8.11
N PHE A 90 1.35 3.84 7.78
CA PHE A 90 1.03 2.80 8.76
C PHE A 90 2.33 2.17 9.25
N GLU A 91 2.55 2.22 10.55
CA GLU A 91 3.82 1.87 11.18
C GLU A 91 3.62 0.76 12.21
N SER A 92 4.43 -0.29 12.15
CA SER A 92 4.28 -1.49 12.98
C SER A 92 5.43 -1.75 13.96
N GLU A 93 6.52 -0.98 13.89
CA GLU A 93 7.75 -1.25 14.63
C GLU A 93 8.12 -0.14 15.62
N SER A 94 7.39 0.97 15.61
CA SER A 94 7.72 2.20 16.37
C SER A 94 9.13 2.74 16.08
N ALA A 95 9.59 2.56 14.83
CA ALA A 95 10.94 2.91 14.40
C ALA A 95 11.02 4.30 13.74
N VAL A 96 9.91 4.81 13.23
CA VAL A 96 9.84 6.11 12.54
C VAL A 96 9.52 7.21 13.54
N THR A 97 10.49 8.06 13.83
CA THR A 97 10.36 9.18 14.75
C THR A 97 10.24 10.51 14.00
N LYS A 98 9.78 11.55 14.70
CA LYS A 98 9.72 12.91 14.17
C LYS A 98 11.11 13.38 13.70
N ASP A 99 12.14 13.12 14.48
CA ASP A 99 13.51 13.52 14.19
C ASP A 99 14.01 12.90 12.86
N ILE A 100 13.74 11.60 12.65
CA ILE A 100 14.06 10.90 11.40
C ILE A 100 13.36 11.54 10.20
N ILE A 101 12.12 11.99 10.36
CA ILE A 101 11.35 12.67 9.31
C ILE A 101 11.96 14.03 8.99
N GLU A 102 12.26 14.83 10.02
CA GLU A 102 12.81 16.18 9.88
C GLU A 102 14.26 16.17 9.36
N GLU A 103 15.11 15.26 9.82
CA GLU A 103 16.48 15.07 9.32
C GLU A 103 16.56 14.71 7.83
N ARG A 104 15.44 14.25 7.26
CA ARG A 104 15.32 13.91 5.84
C ARG A 104 14.65 14.99 5.00
N ASP A 105 14.44 16.17 5.58
CA ASP A 105 13.69 17.25 4.93
C ASP A 105 12.29 16.80 4.44
N ILE A 106 11.64 15.89 5.16
CA ILE A 106 10.24 15.50 4.89
C ILE A 106 9.33 16.47 5.62
N ASP A 107 8.39 17.07 4.91
CA ASP A 107 7.41 17.96 5.51
C ASP A 107 6.48 17.19 6.46
N SER A 108 6.79 17.27 7.76
CA SER A 108 6.07 16.57 8.82
C SER A 108 4.60 17.02 8.96
N SER A 109 4.24 18.20 8.45
CA SER A 109 2.85 18.71 8.48
C SER A 109 1.94 17.99 7.46
N ARG A 110 2.53 17.33 6.47
CA ARG A 110 1.82 16.59 5.40
C ARG A 110 1.95 15.07 5.49
N MET A 111 2.52 14.57 6.59
CA MET A 111 2.69 13.15 6.85
C MET A 111 2.00 12.74 8.15
N VAL A 112 1.12 11.74 8.09
CA VAL A 112 0.45 11.17 9.26
C VAL A 112 1.05 9.79 9.52
N ILE A 113 1.54 9.55 10.73
CA ILE A 113 1.96 8.22 11.19
C ILE A 113 0.79 7.59 11.94
N MET A 114 0.39 6.39 11.51
CA MET A 114 -0.69 5.60 12.09
C MET A 114 -0.10 4.27 12.62
N PRO A 115 0.15 4.15 13.93
CA PRO A 115 0.60 2.89 14.52
C PRO A 115 -0.44 1.80 14.32
N VAL A 116 0.01 0.62 13.90
CA VAL A 116 -0.84 -0.56 13.70
C VAL A 116 -0.14 -1.82 14.20
N THR A 117 -0.87 -2.71 14.84
CA THR A 117 -0.34 -3.94 15.43
C THR A 117 -0.85 -5.20 14.74
N THR A 118 -2.03 -5.13 14.11
CA THR A 118 -2.63 -6.28 13.45
C THR A 118 -2.98 -6.01 11.99
N VAL A 119 -3.02 -7.10 11.19
CA VAL A 119 -3.49 -7.04 9.79
C VAL A 119 -4.93 -6.55 9.71
N GLN A 120 -5.77 -6.92 10.69
CA GLN A 120 -7.17 -6.51 10.75
C GLN A 120 -7.31 -5.01 11.02
N GLU A 121 -6.50 -4.48 11.94
CA GLU A 121 -6.45 -3.06 12.27
C GLU A 121 -5.99 -2.23 11.06
N PHE A 122 -4.85 -2.60 10.47
CA PHE A 122 -4.36 -1.97 9.24
C PHE A 122 -5.44 -1.95 8.14
N ARG A 123 -6.05 -3.11 7.86
CA ARG A 123 -7.12 -3.21 6.86
C ARG A 123 -8.27 -2.25 7.16
N HIS A 124 -8.73 -2.23 8.40
CA HIS A 124 -9.85 -1.39 8.82
C HIS A 124 -9.55 0.09 8.62
N GLN A 125 -8.41 0.56 9.13
CA GLN A 125 -8.00 1.96 9.03
C GLN A 125 -7.73 2.38 7.57
N ALA A 126 -7.05 1.54 6.79
CA ALA A 126 -6.79 1.81 5.37
C ALA A 126 -8.08 1.91 4.55
N LEU A 127 -9.08 1.05 4.84
CA LEU A 127 -10.39 1.13 4.20
C LEU A 127 -11.13 2.42 4.59
N GLN A 128 -11.10 2.83 5.85
CA GLN A 128 -11.72 4.09 6.29
C GLN A 128 -11.11 5.31 5.59
N VAL A 129 -9.77 5.32 5.45
CA VAL A 129 -9.06 6.37 4.71
C VAL A 129 -9.53 6.42 3.25
N LEU A 130 -9.53 5.27 2.58
CA LEU A 130 -9.93 5.18 1.18
C LEU A 130 -11.40 5.54 0.97
N ASP A 131 -12.30 5.12 1.87
CA ASP A 131 -13.72 5.48 1.80
C ASP A 131 -13.95 6.98 1.93
N LYS A 132 -13.28 7.62 2.89
CA LYS A 132 -13.30 9.08 3.03
C LYS A 132 -12.73 9.79 1.81
N TYR A 133 -11.65 9.26 1.25
CA TYR A 133 -11.00 9.84 0.08
C TYR A 133 -11.89 9.71 -1.17
N ILE A 134 -12.49 8.55 -1.40
CA ILE A 134 -13.38 8.30 -2.54
C ILE A 134 -14.67 9.12 -2.45
N ALA A 135 -15.16 9.40 -1.24
CA ALA A 135 -16.36 10.20 -1.02
C ALA A 135 -16.18 11.71 -1.35
N GLN A 136 -14.95 12.18 -1.49
CA GLN A 136 -14.68 13.54 -1.95
C GLN A 136 -14.97 13.69 -3.45
N ASP A 137 -15.33 14.91 -3.88
CA ASP A 137 -15.40 15.20 -5.32
C ASP A 137 -14.03 14.91 -5.96
N PRO A 138 -13.98 14.20 -7.09
CA PRO A 138 -12.72 13.92 -7.77
C PRO A 138 -11.87 15.16 -8.08
N ALA A 139 -12.51 16.34 -8.29
CA ALA A 139 -11.82 17.60 -8.53
C ALA A 139 -11.11 18.16 -7.27
N ASP A 140 -11.59 17.78 -6.08
CA ASP A 140 -11.06 18.27 -4.80
C ASP A 140 -10.04 17.31 -4.18
N ARG A 141 -9.89 16.09 -4.74
CA ARG A 141 -8.98 15.09 -4.20
C ARG A 141 -7.53 15.54 -4.36
N LYS A 142 -6.84 15.63 -3.24
CA LYS A 142 -5.40 15.90 -3.23
C LYS A 142 -4.62 14.60 -3.44
N PRO A 143 -3.42 14.64 -4.05
CA PRO A 143 -2.58 13.46 -4.18
C PRO A 143 -2.33 12.79 -2.83
N LEU A 144 -2.49 11.46 -2.76
CA LEU A 144 -2.33 10.69 -1.54
C LEU A 144 -1.44 9.48 -1.78
N LEU A 145 -0.49 9.25 -0.87
CA LEU A 145 0.36 8.07 -0.83
C LEU A 145 0.10 7.31 0.46
N LEU A 146 -0.17 6.00 0.36
CA LEU A 146 -0.25 5.10 1.52
C LEU A 146 1.03 4.28 1.63
N VAL A 147 1.49 4.09 2.85
CA VAL A 147 2.64 3.24 3.17
C VAL A 147 2.28 2.29 4.30
N LEU A 148 2.76 1.05 4.25
CA LEU A 148 2.76 0.10 5.36
C LEU A 148 4.20 -0.39 5.62
N ASP A 149 4.76 -0.05 6.76
CA ASP A 149 6.09 -0.49 7.18
C ASP A 149 6.02 -1.10 8.60
N SER A 150 6.07 -2.42 8.75
CA SER A 150 6.16 -3.47 7.74
C SER A 150 5.02 -4.47 7.86
N LEU A 151 4.62 -5.11 6.75
CA LEU A 151 3.59 -6.15 6.77
C LEU A 151 4.02 -7.37 7.60
N GLY A 152 5.31 -7.73 7.56
CA GLY A 152 5.83 -8.90 8.25
C GLY A 152 5.70 -8.84 9.77
N MET A 153 5.70 -7.64 10.34
CA MET A 153 5.61 -7.41 11.79
C MET A 153 4.17 -7.37 12.32
N LEU A 154 3.17 -7.26 11.46
CA LEU A 154 1.78 -7.28 11.90
C LEU A 154 1.39 -8.67 12.38
N SER A 155 0.79 -8.76 13.54
CA SER A 155 0.13 -9.96 14.05
C SER A 155 -1.28 -10.12 13.51
N THR A 156 -1.93 -11.24 13.79
CA THR A 156 -3.39 -11.34 13.70
C THR A 156 -4.02 -11.06 15.07
N THR A 157 -5.30 -10.69 15.11
CA THR A 157 -6.02 -10.52 16.37
C THR A 157 -5.95 -11.79 17.21
N LYS A 158 -6.05 -12.96 16.57
CA LYS A 158 -5.95 -14.26 17.23
C LYS A 158 -4.55 -14.51 17.83
N GLU A 159 -3.48 -14.15 17.13
CA GLU A 159 -2.12 -14.27 17.67
C GLU A 159 -1.95 -13.43 18.94
N ILE A 160 -2.51 -12.23 18.99
CA ILE A 160 -2.49 -11.38 20.18
C ILE A 160 -3.28 -12.02 21.32
N GLU A 161 -4.51 -12.47 21.08
CA GLU A 161 -5.36 -13.13 22.07
C GLU A 161 -4.72 -14.41 22.63
N ASP A 162 -4.14 -15.25 21.77
CA ASP A 162 -3.46 -16.48 22.16
C ASP A 162 -2.21 -16.17 23.01
N THR A 163 -1.43 -15.15 22.64
CA THR A 163 -0.26 -14.70 23.42
C THR A 163 -0.69 -14.19 24.81
N GLN A 164 -1.74 -13.39 24.90
CA GLN A 164 -2.28 -12.90 26.17
C GLN A 164 -2.80 -14.04 27.06
N ALA A 165 -3.32 -15.09 26.44
CA ALA A 165 -3.76 -16.30 27.15
C ALA A 165 -2.62 -17.29 27.48
N GLY A 166 -1.36 -16.92 27.19
CA GLY A 166 -0.19 -17.78 27.44
C GLY A 166 -0.09 -19.01 26.52
N LYS A 167 -0.74 -18.96 25.33
CA LYS A 167 -0.69 -20.05 24.35
C LYS A 167 0.36 -19.76 23.27
N GLU A 168 1.23 -20.71 23.00
CA GLU A 168 2.25 -20.64 21.93
C GLU A 168 1.77 -21.27 20.62
N THR A 169 0.56 -20.91 20.15
CA THR A 169 0.01 -21.46 18.91
C THR A 169 0.25 -20.53 17.74
N LYS A 170 0.81 -21.07 16.64
CA LYS A 170 0.89 -20.32 15.37
C LYS A 170 -0.49 -20.20 14.74
N ASP A 171 -0.87 -18.99 14.38
CA ASP A 171 -2.11 -18.77 13.62
C ASP A 171 -1.92 -19.22 12.17
N MET A 172 -2.40 -20.42 11.85
CA MET A 172 -2.39 -20.97 10.49
C MET A 172 -3.29 -20.20 9.52
N THR A 173 -4.15 -19.30 10.01
CA THR A 173 -5.06 -18.50 9.18
C THR A 173 -4.46 -17.16 8.75
N ARG A 174 -3.27 -16.78 9.24
CA ARG A 174 -2.61 -15.49 8.94
C ARG A 174 -2.54 -15.22 7.42
N ALA A 175 -2.10 -16.19 6.63
CA ALA A 175 -2.01 -16.04 5.17
C ALA A 175 -3.37 -15.75 4.51
N GLN A 176 -4.45 -16.38 5.02
CA GLN A 176 -5.80 -16.15 4.54
C GLN A 176 -6.30 -14.76 4.92
N ILE A 177 -5.99 -14.29 6.13
CA ILE A 177 -6.35 -12.95 6.62
C ILE A 177 -5.66 -11.87 5.78
N VAL A 178 -4.35 -12.02 5.55
CA VAL A 178 -3.56 -11.13 4.68
C VAL A 178 -4.15 -11.12 3.26
N LYS A 179 -4.38 -12.28 2.66
CA LYS A 179 -4.99 -12.40 1.33
C LYS A 179 -6.36 -11.71 1.26
N ALA A 180 -7.20 -11.88 2.28
CA ALA A 180 -8.52 -11.25 2.35
C ALA A 180 -8.41 -9.72 2.48
N ALA A 181 -7.45 -9.19 3.26
CA ALA A 181 -7.23 -7.77 3.40
C ALA A 181 -6.85 -7.13 2.06
N PHE A 182 -5.86 -7.68 1.37
CA PHE A 182 -5.39 -7.12 0.10
C PHE A 182 -6.38 -7.28 -1.05
N ARG A 183 -7.21 -8.34 -1.04
CA ARG A 183 -8.26 -8.49 -2.05
C ARG A 183 -9.24 -7.30 -2.07
N VAL A 184 -9.62 -6.81 -0.89
CA VAL A 184 -10.54 -5.67 -0.78
C VAL A 184 -9.81 -4.34 -1.06
N LEU A 185 -8.61 -4.18 -0.50
CA LEU A 185 -7.81 -2.96 -0.67
C LEU A 185 -7.45 -2.71 -2.14
N THR A 186 -7.09 -3.74 -2.90
CA THR A 186 -6.70 -3.62 -4.31
C THR A 186 -7.78 -2.94 -5.15
N LEU A 187 -9.06 -3.33 -4.97
CA LEU A 187 -10.17 -2.73 -5.72
C LEU A 187 -10.36 -1.25 -5.36
N LYS A 188 -10.30 -0.92 -4.06
CA LYS A 188 -10.48 0.45 -3.59
C LYS A 188 -9.31 1.36 -3.98
N LEU A 189 -8.08 0.88 -3.88
CA LEU A 189 -6.88 1.60 -4.32
C LEU A 189 -6.94 1.91 -5.82
N GLY A 190 -7.34 0.92 -6.63
CA GLY A 190 -7.55 1.10 -8.06
C GLY A 190 -8.57 2.19 -8.39
N LYS A 191 -9.73 2.18 -7.71
CA LYS A 191 -10.79 3.19 -7.86
C LYS A 191 -10.34 4.58 -7.37
N ALA A 192 -9.65 4.62 -6.24
CA ALA A 192 -9.15 5.86 -5.66
C ALA A 192 -7.97 6.45 -6.44
N LYS A 193 -7.30 5.66 -7.27
CA LYS A 193 -6.00 5.98 -7.89
C LYS A 193 -4.95 6.38 -6.85
N VAL A 194 -4.92 5.65 -5.73
CA VAL A 194 -4.00 5.85 -4.62
C VAL A 194 -3.04 4.67 -4.57
N PRO A 195 -1.71 4.87 -4.64
CA PRO A 195 -0.72 3.82 -4.48
C PRO A 195 -0.57 3.41 -3.02
N LEU A 196 -0.25 2.13 -2.81
CA LEU A 196 0.15 1.60 -1.51
C LEU A 196 1.54 0.98 -1.64
N VAL A 197 2.51 1.48 -0.89
CA VAL A 197 3.84 0.89 -0.76
C VAL A 197 3.89 0.05 0.51
N ILE A 198 4.42 -1.16 0.41
CA ILE A 198 4.52 -2.09 1.54
C ILE A 198 5.98 -2.51 1.67
N THR A 199 6.52 -2.49 2.87
CA THR A 199 7.77 -3.18 3.18
C THR A 199 7.47 -4.54 3.79
N ASN A 200 8.31 -5.52 3.51
CA ASN A 200 8.20 -6.85 4.10
C ASN A 200 9.58 -7.44 4.38
N PRO A 201 9.92 -7.71 5.65
CA PRO A 201 11.12 -8.47 5.96
C PRO A 201 10.97 -9.92 5.47
N VAL A 202 12.00 -10.41 4.78
CA VAL A 202 12.09 -11.82 4.36
C VAL A 202 13.35 -12.44 4.95
N SER A 203 13.26 -13.70 5.39
CA SER A 203 14.41 -14.46 5.85
C SER A 203 14.83 -15.48 4.80
N TYR A 204 16.12 -15.84 4.77
CA TYR A 204 16.66 -16.85 3.85
C TYR A 204 15.98 -18.23 3.98
N THR A 205 15.39 -18.54 5.12
CA THR A 205 14.65 -19.79 5.31
C THR A 205 13.43 -19.91 4.40
N HIS A 206 12.82 -18.79 3.99
CA HIS A 206 11.71 -18.80 3.05
C HIS A 206 12.15 -18.94 1.58
N LEU A 207 13.33 -18.45 1.24
CA LEU A 207 13.86 -18.59 -0.13
C LEU A 207 14.27 -20.02 -0.45
N ARG A 208 14.86 -20.75 0.52
CA ARG A 208 15.26 -22.17 0.32
C ARG A 208 14.08 -23.13 0.20
N ALA A 209 12.91 -22.81 0.77
CA ALA A 209 11.73 -23.67 0.65
C ALA A 209 11.16 -23.74 -0.79
N HIS A 210 11.40 -22.72 -1.60
CA HIS A 210 10.98 -22.69 -3.02
C HIS A 210 12.00 -23.28 -3.98
N GLU A 211 13.29 -23.38 -3.59
CA GLU A 211 14.34 -23.97 -4.43
C GLU A 211 14.37 -25.50 -4.35
N THR A 212 13.81 -26.10 -3.30
CA THR A 212 13.80 -27.56 -3.12
C THR A 212 12.64 -28.28 -3.80
N GLU A 213 11.66 -27.57 -4.34
CA GLU A 213 10.55 -28.16 -5.10
C GLU A 213 10.81 -28.21 -6.63
N ALA A 214 11.98 -27.80 -7.10
CA ALA A 214 12.32 -27.70 -8.54
C ALA A 214 13.28 -28.79 -9.03
N TYR A 215 13.42 -29.94 -8.31
CA TYR A 215 14.17 -31.11 -8.77
C TYR A 215 13.35 -32.39 -8.68
#